data_814d85af0823846a7437462bc248d2f9
#
_entry.id   814d85af0823846a7437462bc248d2f9
#
_cell.length_a   1.000
_cell.length_b   1.000
_cell.length_c   1.000
_cell.angle_alpha   90.00
_cell.angle_beta   90.00
_cell.angle_gamma   90.00
#
_symmetry.space_group_name_H-M   'P 1'
#
loop_
_entity.id
_entity.type
_entity.pdbx_description
1 polymer ?
#
loop_
_entity_poly.entity_id
_entity_poly.type
_entity_poly.pdbx_seq_one_letter_code
_entity_poly.pdbx_strand_id
1 'polypeptide(L)'
;MTSAAATIQINKYSSRITQPRSQGASQAMLYATGLTEEDMHKAQVGISSVWYEGNPCNMHLNKLAERVKEGVEAAGMVGMRFNTIGVSDGISMGTEGMSFSLQSRDLIADSIETVTGGQWYDANISIPGCDKNMPGCIMAMARFNRPSLMVYGGTIRAGCLGDKKLDIVSAFQVYGEYIAGKISDEERQAVVRKSCPGPGACGGMYTANTMASAIEAMGMSLPYSSSIPAEDPLKLGECFAAGKAIRTLLERDIKPRDIMTRKAFENAMVTVMALGGSTNAVLHLIAIARAAEVPLTIDDFQTVSNRIPFIADLKPSGKYVMEDLHYVGGTPAVLKYLLEKGLLDGSCLTATGKTLAENLKDLEGLKAGQKIIQTVENPIKPTGHISILRGNLAPEGAVAKITGKEGLKFVGPAKCYDSEELMLAALEQKKIVKGDVVIIRYEGPKGGPGMPEMLTPTSAIMGAGLGSDVALMTDGRFSGGSHGFIVGHVTPEAQGGGPIALVKDGDTVTIDAEKNRIDVNVSADELARRKAAYKDPPYKATRGTLYKYIKNVKSASEGCVTDE
;
A
#
# COMPACT_ATOMS: atom_id res chain seq x y z
N MET A 1 -3.24 5.69 -54.32
CA MET A 1 -3.13 4.43 -53.56
C MET A 1 -3.23 4.80 -52.10
N THR A 2 -4.43 4.67 -51.52
CA THR A 2 -4.67 4.88 -50.09
C THR A 2 -4.07 3.68 -49.35
N SER A 3 -3.02 3.92 -48.57
CA SER A 3 -2.48 2.94 -47.62
C SER A 3 -3.60 2.48 -46.73
N ALA A 4 -4.03 1.22 -46.86
CA ALA A 4 -4.91 0.62 -45.88
C ALA A 4 -4.18 0.65 -44.54
N ALA A 5 -4.73 1.41 -43.56
CA ALA A 5 -4.23 1.38 -42.20
C ALA A 5 -4.27 -0.09 -41.75
N ALA A 6 -3.13 -0.64 -41.39
CA ALA A 6 -3.03 -2.01 -40.90
C ALA A 6 -3.93 -2.11 -39.68
N THR A 7 -4.95 -2.95 -39.75
CA THR A 7 -5.86 -3.18 -38.62
C THR A 7 -5.04 -3.79 -37.47
N ILE A 8 -4.90 -3.08 -36.39
CA ILE A 8 -4.13 -3.55 -35.23
C ILE A 8 -4.85 -4.76 -34.64
N GLN A 9 -4.15 -5.89 -34.56
CA GLN A 9 -4.68 -7.11 -33.96
C GLN A 9 -4.70 -6.96 -32.43
N ILE A 10 -5.88 -6.80 -31.84
CA ILE A 10 -6.05 -6.62 -30.39
C ILE A 10 -6.16 -7.95 -29.63
N ASN A 11 -6.49 -9.06 -30.30
CA ASN A 11 -6.53 -10.42 -29.74
C ASN A 11 -5.17 -11.15 -29.95
N LYS A 12 -4.10 -10.45 -29.71
CA LYS A 12 -2.72 -10.87 -30.01
C LYS A 12 -2.30 -12.16 -29.29
N TYR A 13 -2.77 -12.35 -28.06
CA TYR A 13 -2.46 -13.49 -27.22
C TYR A 13 -3.53 -14.57 -27.30
N SER A 14 -4.81 -14.22 -27.13
CA SER A 14 -5.92 -15.18 -27.14
C SER A 14 -6.10 -15.88 -28.50
N SER A 15 -5.70 -15.24 -29.60
CA SER A 15 -5.72 -15.85 -30.93
C SER A 15 -4.91 -17.16 -31.00
N ARG A 16 -3.91 -17.35 -30.13
CA ARG A 16 -3.12 -18.59 -30.06
C ARG A 16 -3.92 -19.82 -29.67
N ILE A 17 -5.01 -19.65 -28.93
CA ILE A 17 -5.89 -20.75 -28.50
C ILE A 17 -7.25 -20.75 -29.20
N THR A 18 -7.66 -19.61 -29.79
CA THR A 18 -8.96 -19.48 -30.45
C THR A 18 -8.93 -19.70 -31.96
N GLN A 19 -7.79 -19.51 -32.63
CA GLN A 19 -7.70 -19.50 -34.10
C GLN A 19 -7.13 -20.80 -34.70
N PRO A 20 -6.07 -21.44 -34.18
CA PRO A 20 -5.45 -22.58 -34.83
C PRO A 20 -6.32 -23.82 -34.81
N ARG A 21 -6.43 -24.56 -35.94
CA ARG A 21 -7.16 -25.84 -36.00
C ARG A 21 -6.65 -26.88 -34.99
N SER A 22 -5.37 -26.83 -34.66
CA SER A 22 -4.74 -27.69 -33.66
C SER A 22 -5.22 -27.42 -32.21
N GLN A 23 -5.89 -26.31 -31.96
CA GLN A 23 -6.39 -25.90 -30.64
C GLN A 23 -7.88 -26.23 -30.43
N GLY A 24 -8.40 -27.26 -31.12
CA GLY A 24 -9.79 -27.67 -30.99
C GLY A 24 -10.24 -27.99 -29.56
N ALA A 25 -9.36 -28.53 -28.70
CA ALA A 25 -9.66 -28.77 -27.30
C ALA A 25 -9.87 -27.45 -26.52
N SER A 26 -9.00 -26.44 -26.71
CA SER A 26 -9.15 -25.11 -26.11
C SER A 26 -10.44 -24.44 -26.57
N GLN A 27 -10.73 -24.53 -27.86
CA GLN A 27 -11.96 -23.97 -28.46
C GLN A 27 -13.20 -24.64 -27.89
N ALA A 28 -13.23 -25.97 -27.75
CA ALA A 28 -14.35 -26.71 -27.16
C ALA A 28 -14.60 -26.27 -25.70
N MET A 29 -13.56 -26.05 -24.91
CA MET A 29 -13.69 -25.54 -23.54
C MET A 29 -14.24 -24.12 -23.53
N LEU A 30 -13.81 -23.24 -24.42
CA LEU A 30 -14.29 -21.86 -24.52
C LEU A 30 -15.76 -21.80 -24.99
N TYR A 31 -16.17 -22.62 -25.97
CA TYR A 31 -17.59 -22.76 -26.35
C TYR A 31 -18.46 -23.23 -25.18
N ALA A 32 -17.95 -24.15 -24.35
CA ALA A 32 -18.67 -24.61 -23.16
C ALA A 32 -18.88 -23.52 -22.09
N THR A 33 -18.10 -22.44 -22.10
CA THR A 33 -18.30 -21.27 -21.25
C THR A 33 -19.36 -20.30 -21.80
N GLY A 34 -19.90 -20.58 -22.98
CA GLY A 34 -20.93 -19.77 -23.63
C GLY A 34 -20.41 -18.81 -24.71
N LEU A 35 -19.12 -18.86 -25.06
CA LEU A 35 -18.59 -18.04 -26.15
C LEU A 35 -19.17 -18.49 -27.51
N THR A 36 -19.46 -17.51 -28.35
CA THR A 36 -19.91 -17.71 -29.73
C THR A 36 -18.72 -17.77 -30.70
N GLU A 37 -18.99 -18.16 -31.95
CA GLU A 37 -18.02 -18.10 -33.05
C GLU A 37 -17.44 -16.68 -33.21
N GLU A 38 -18.31 -15.66 -33.09
CA GLU A 38 -17.87 -14.26 -33.15
C GLU A 38 -16.91 -13.90 -32.00
N ASP A 39 -17.18 -14.39 -30.79
CA ASP A 39 -16.37 -14.11 -29.60
C ASP A 39 -14.96 -14.70 -29.70
N MET A 40 -14.79 -15.80 -30.45
CA MET A 40 -13.47 -16.39 -30.72
C MET A 40 -12.52 -15.45 -31.47
N HIS A 41 -13.06 -14.43 -32.13
CA HIS A 41 -12.27 -13.44 -32.85
C HIS A 41 -12.04 -12.14 -32.06
N LYS A 42 -12.66 -11.98 -30.90
CA LYS A 42 -12.51 -10.82 -30.02
C LYS A 42 -11.31 -10.97 -29.08
N ALA A 43 -10.80 -9.84 -28.59
CA ALA A 43 -9.82 -9.85 -27.51
C ALA A 43 -10.46 -10.30 -26.20
N GLN A 44 -9.76 -11.13 -25.44
CA GLN A 44 -10.18 -11.60 -24.13
C GLN A 44 -9.50 -10.78 -23.03
N VAL A 45 -10.29 -10.15 -22.17
CA VAL A 45 -9.81 -9.32 -21.05
C VAL A 45 -10.05 -10.06 -19.74
N GLY A 46 -8.97 -10.42 -19.05
CA GLY A 46 -9.04 -10.94 -17.68
C GLY A 46 -9.48 -9.83 -16.72
N ILE A 47 -10.52 -10.09 -15.93
CA ILE A 47 -11.01 -9.18 -14.89
C ILE A 47 -10.72 -9.84 -13.55
N SER A 48 -9.60 -9.47 -12.95
CA SER A 48 -9.11 -10.04 -11.69
C SER A 48 -9.61 -9.26 -10.49
N SER A 49 -10.50 -9.87 -9.71
CA SER A 49 -11.02 -9.27 -8.48
C SER A 49 -10.38 -9.90 -7.26
N VAL A 50 -10.10 -9.09 -6.24
CA VAL A 50 -9.70 -9.59 -4.92
C VAL A 50 -10.94 -9.69 -4.01
N TRP A 51 -12.01 -10.24 -4.55
CA TRP A 51 -13.28 -10.37 -3.86
C TRP A 51 -13.30 -11.53 -2.87
N TYR A 52 -13.80 -11.26 -1.67
CA TYR A 52 -14.28 -12.23 -0.69
C TYR A 52 -15.18 -11.53 0.34
N GLU A 53 -16.09 -12.26 0.99
CA GLU A 53 -17.14 -11.68 1.84
C GLU A 53 -16.62 -11.19 3.19
N GLY A 54 -15.55 -11.80 3.72
CA GLY A 54 -15.07 -11.62 5.08
C GLY A 54 -14.31 -10.32 5.35
N ASN A 55 -14.39 -9.30 4.46
CA ASN A 55 -13.69 -8.02 4.64
C ASN A 55 -14.47 -6.87 4.01
N PRO A 56 -14.79 -5.80 4.74
CA PRO A 56 -15.44 -4.61 4.17
C PRO A 56 -14.72 -4.03 2.94
N CYS A 57 -13.38 -4.09 2.92
CA CYS A 57 -12.60 -3.62 1.78
C CYS A 57 -12.88 -4.39 0.49
N ASN A 58 -13.35 -5.64 0.57
CA ASN A 58 -13.42 -6.57 -0.55
C ASN A 58 -14.84 -7.07 -0.88
N MET A 59 -15.78 -7.04 0.09
CA MET A 59 -17.09 -7.69 -0.05
C MET A 59 -17.95 -7.20 -1.22
N HIS A 60 -17.70 -5.98 -1.72
CA HIS A 60 -18.45 -5.37 -2.82
C HIS A 60 -17.77 -5.54 -4.20
N LEU A 61 -16.51 -6.00 -4.25
CA LEU A 61 -15.70 -5.99 -5.48
C LEU A 61 -16.27 -6.88 -6.59
N ASN A 62 -17.02 -7.92 -6.25
CA ASN A 62 -17.67 -8.77 -7.27
C ASN A 62 -18.72 -7.99 -8.09
N LYS A 63 -19.46 -7.08 -7.43
CA LYS A 63 -20.41 -6.17 -8.11
C LYS A 63 -19.66 -5.19 -9.04
N LEU A 64 -18.51 -4.68 -8.61
CA LEU A 64 -17.68 -3.83 -9.46
C LEU A 64 -17.13 -4.60 -10.66
N ALA A 65 -16.71 -5.87 -10.46
CA ALA A 65 -16.24 -6.74 -11.53
C ALA A 65 -17.31 -7.03 -12.58
N GLU A 66 -18.59 -7.17 -12.18
CA GLU A 66 -19.70 -7.25 -13.12
C GLU A 66 -19.80 -6.00 -13.99
N ARG A 67 -19.74 -4.83 -13.35
CA ARG A 67 -19.85 -3.55 -14.07
C ARG A 67 -18.66 -3.31 -15.00
N VAL A 68 -17.44 -3.72 -14.61
CA VAL A 68 -16.26 -3.71 -15.49
C VAL A 68 -16.48 -4.63 -16.69
N LYS A 69 -17.02 -5.84 -16.49
CA LYS A 69 -17.34 -6.78 -17.57
C LYS A 69 -18.31 -6.18 -18.58
N GLU A 70 -19.39 -5.55 -18.11
CA GLU A 70 -20.34 -4.85 -18.99
C GLU A 70 -19.64 -3.78 -19.85
N GLY A 71 -18.71 -3.01 -19.28
CA GLY A 71 -17.91 -2.01 -19.99
C GLY A 71 -16.98 -2.63 -21.04
N VAL A 72 -16.35 -3.77 -20.72
CA VAL A 72 -15.50 -4.54 -21.65
C VAL A 72 -16.31 -5.08 -22.82
N GLU A 73 -17.48 -5.65 -22.55
CA GLU A 73 -18.39 -6.19 -23.58
C GLU A 73 -18.95 -5.06 -24.46
N ALA A 74 -19.35 -3.93 -23.87
CA ALA A 74 -19.79 -2.74 -24.60
C ALA A 74 -18.69 -2.15 -25.50
N ALA A 75 -17.42 -2.39 -25.17
CA ALA A 75 -16.26 -2.02 -26.00
C ALA A 75 -15.91 -3.09 -27.05
N GLY A 76 -16.75 -4.12 -27.28
CA GLY A 76 -16.59 -5.13 -28.30
C GLY A 76 -15.53 -6.19 -28.00
N MET A 77 -15.29 -6.50 -26.74
CA MET A 77 -14.34 -7.50 -26.26
C MET A 77 -15.05 -8.54 -25.38
N VAL A 78 -14.34 -9.58 -24.96
CA VAL A 78 -14.85 -10.62 -24.06
C VAL A 78 -14.28 -10.42 -22.66
N GLY A 79 -15.13 -10.21 -21.67
CA GLY A 79 -14.72 -10.08 -20.27
C GLY A 79 -14.74 -11.41 -19.53
N MET A 80 -13.60 -11.83 -18.98
CA MET A 80 -13.41 -13.07 -18.24
C MET A 80 -13.08 -12.77 -16.77
N ARG A 81 -14.09 -12.88 -15.89
CA ARG A 81 -13.93 -12.64 -14.44
C ARG A 81 -13.28 -13.83 -13.75
N PHE A 82 -12.35 -13.53 -12.85
CA PHE A 82 -11.80 -14.48 -11.88
C PHE A 82 -11.41 -13.75 -10.60
N ASN A 83 -11.28 -14.50 -9.51
CA ASN A 83 -10.91 -13.96 -8.22
C ASN A 83 -9.55 -14.50 -7.78
N THR A 84 -8.80 -13.67 -7.05
CA THR A 84 -7.61 -14.06 -6.31
C THR A 84 -7.85 -13.94 -4.81
N ILE A 85 -6.90 -14.41 -4.02
CA ILE A 85 -6.95 -14.33 -2.57
C ILE A 85 -6.80 -12.89 -2.07
N GLY A 86 -7.18 -12.66 -0.81
CA GLY A 86 -6.91 -11.42 -0.09
C GLY A 86 -6.85 -11.69 1.42
N VAL A 87 -6.21 -10.79 2.14
CA VAL A 87 -6.16 -10.79 3.62
C VAL A 87 -6.63 -9.43 4.11
N SER A 88 -7.41 -9.41 5.17
CA SER A 88 -7.85 -8.18 5.83
C SER A 88 -6.86 -7.78 6.91
N ASP A 89 -6.14 -6.69 6.69
CA ASP A 89 -5.23 -6.16 7.69
C ASP A 89 -5.97 -5.74 8.97
N GLY A 90 -7.15 -5.14 8.84
CA GLY A 90 -7.96 -4.73 9.98
C GLY A 90 -8.47 -5.88 10.85
N ILE A 91 -8.77 -7.04 10.26
CA ILE A 91 -9.23 -8.24 10.99
C ILE A 91 -8.03 -9.02 11.57
N SER A 92 -6.92 -9.08 10.86
CA SER A 92 -5.73 -9.84 11.25
C SER A 92 -4.83 -9.10 12.26
N MET A 93 -4.97 -7.78 12.38
CA MET A 93 -4.14 -6.93 13.24
C MET A 93 -4.13 -7.41 14.70
N GLY A 94 -2.92 -7.51 15.28
CA GLY A 94 -2.73 -7.97 16.67
C GLY A 94 -2.92 -9.49 16.86
N THR A 95 -2.88 -10.27 15.77
CA THR A 95 -2.94 -11.73 15.79
C THR A 95 -1.90 -12.35 14.86
N GLU A 96 -1.63 -13.64 14.99
CA GLU A 96 -0.73 -14.39 14.07
C GLU A 96 -1.24 -14.38 12.62
N GLY A 97 -2.53 -14.09 12.41
CA GLY A 97 -3.11 -13.90 11.08
C GLY A 97 -2.42 -12.79 10.27
N MET A 98 -1.82 -11.80 10.95
CA MET A 98 -1.12 -10.69 10.29
C MET A 98 0.14 -11.14 9.54
N SER A 99 0.74 -12.27 9.89
CA SER A 99 1.84 -12.88 9.13
C SER A 99 1.45 -13.22 7.69
N PHE A 100 0.17 -13.44 7.41
CA PHE A 100 -0.32 -13.74 6.05
C PHE A 100 -0.58 -12.47 5.21
N SER A 101 -0.57 -11.28 5.80
CA SER A 101 -0.89 -10.05 5.11
C SER A 101 0.13 -9.69 4.02
N LEU A 102 1.40 -9.41 4.37
CA LEU A 102 2.38 -8.94 3.37
C LEU A 102 2.66 -10.01 2.31
N GLN A 103 2.79 -11.27 2.70
CA GLN A 103 3.03 -12.35 1.74
C GLN A 103 1.86 -12.52 0.75
N SER A 104 0.62 -12.15 1.13
CA SER A 104 -0.52 -12.20 0.20
C SER A 104 -0.33 -11.30 -1.01
N ARG A 105 0.47 -10.22 -0.89
CA ARG A 105 0.83 -9.34 -2.01
C ARG A 105 1.47 -10.14 -3.15
N ASP A 106 2.47 -10.95 -2.83
CA ASP A 106 3.20 -11.75 -3.81
C ASP A 106 2.32 -12.90 -4.35
N LEU A 107 1.53 -13.54 -3.49
CA LEU A 107 0.58 -14.58 -3.92
C LEU A 107 -0.52 -14.02 -4.83
N ILE A 108 -0.99 -12.79 -4.61
CA ILE A 108 -1.92 -12.10 -5.51
C ILE A 108 -1.26 -11.88 -6.87
N ALA A 109 -0.01 -11.40 -6.88
CA ALA A 109 0.76 -11.21 -8.11
C ALA A 109 0.91 -12.54 -8.87
N ASP A 110 1.35 -13.60 -8.19
CA ASP A 110 1.53 -14.93 -8.76
C ASP A 110 0.23 -15.50 -9.33
N SER A 111 -0.90 -15.33 -8.61
CA SER A 111 -2.18 -15.87 -9.06
C SER A 111 -2.72 -15.16 -10.30
N ILE A 112 -2.64 -13.81 -10.36
CA ILE A 112 -3.09 -13.04 -11.52
C ILE A 112 -2.20 -13.31 -12.73
N GLU A 113 -0.88 -13.37 -12.55
CA GLU A 113 0.08 -13.74 -13.59
C GLU A 113 -0.19 -15.14 -14.12
N THR A 114 -0.40 -16.11 -13.23
CA THR A 114 -0.69 -17.50 -13.59
C THR A 114 -1.96 -17.62 -14.43
N VAL A 115 -3.06 -16.98 -14.01
CA VAL A 115 -4.31 -17.05 -14.76
C VAL A 115 -4.20 -16.30 -16.09
N THR A 116 -3.66 -15.07 -16.10
CA THR A 116 -3.49 -14.27 -17.32
C THR A 116 -2.60 -14.96 -18.34
N GLY A 117 -1.52 -15.58 -17.89
CA GLY A 117 -0.60 -16.35 -18.73
C GLY A 117 -1.22 -17.64 -19.25
N GLY A 118 -1.76 -18.46 -18.34
CA GLY A 118 -2.33 -19.78 -18.65
C GLY A 118 -3.57 -19.73 -19.53
N GLN A 119 -4.43 -18.72 -19.35
CA GLN A 119 -5.64 -18.51 -20.14
C GLN A 119 -5.41 -17.66 -21.42
N TRP A 120 -4.18 -17.20 -21.64
CA TRP A 120 -3.85 -16.37 -22.80
C TRP A 120 -4.64 -15.07 -22.94
N TYR A 121 -5.09 -14.45 -21.83
CA TYR A 121 -5.81 -13.18 -21.91
C TYR A 121 -4.95 -12.08 -22.53
N ASP A 122 -5.56 -11.26 -23.37
CA ASP A 122 -4.90 -10.19 -24.12
C ASP A 122 -4.60 -8.98 -23.23
N ALA A 123 -5.43 -8.77 -22.21
CA ALA A 123 -5.36 -7.64 -21.30
C ALA A 123 -5.87 -8.02 -19.91
N ASN A 124 -5.61 -7.16 -18.91
CA ASN A 124 -6.12 -7.35 -17.55
C ASN A 124 -6.69 -6.04 -16.96
N ILE A 125 -7.83 -6.16 -16.26
CA ILE A 125 -8.34 -5.13 -15.35
C ILE A 125 -8.39 -5.74 -13.96
N SER A 126 -7.60 -5.20 -13.01
CA SER A 126 -7.61 -5.66 -11.63
C SER A 126 -8.45 -4.77 -10.74
N ILE A 127 -9.19 -5.38 -9.82
CA ILE A 127 -10.10 -4.71 -8.89
C ILE A 127 -9.71 -5.06 -7.46
N PRO A 128 -8.73 -4.35 -6.87
CA PRO A 128 -8.30 -4.52 -5.48
C PRO A 128 -9.13 -3.68 -4.51
N GLY A 129 -9.09 -4.06 -3.22
CA GLY A 129 -9.75 -3.31 -2.14
C GLY A 129 -8.83 -2.98 -0.97
N CYS A 130 -8.11 -3.96 -0.42
CA CYS A 130 -7.30 -3.82 0.80
C CYS A 130 -5.83 -3.52 0.50
N ASP A 131 -5.05 -3.23 1.54
CA ASP A 131 -3.69 -2.69 1.53
C ASP A 131 -2.71 -3.42 0.60
N LYS A 132 -2.66 -4.75 0.67
CA LYS A 132 -1.70 -5.58 -0.08
C LYS A 132 -2.21 -5.97 -1.46
N ASN A 133 -3.53 -5.76 -1.69
CA ASN A 133 -4.15 -6.11 -2.96
C ASN A 133 -3.63 -5.24 -4.11
N MET A 134 -3.56 -3.92 -3.90
CA MET A 134 -3.13 -2.98 -4.94
C MET A 134 -1.71 -3.24 -5.42
N PRO A 135 -0.68 -3.28 -4.52
CA PRO A 135 0.67 -3.57 -5.00
C PRO A 135 0.79 -4.97 -5.64
N GLY A 136 0.08 -5.99 -5.14
CA GLY A 136 0.06 -7.32 -5.76
C GLY A 136 -0.49 -7.30 -7.18
N CYS A 137 -1.60 -6.60 -7.42
CA CYS A 137 -2.19 -6.44 -8.75
C CYS A 137 -1.22 -5.72 -9.72
N ILE A 138 -0.58 -4.64 -9.27
CA ILE A 138 0.35 -3.87 -10.10
C ILE A 138 1.64 -4.65 -10.40
N MET A 139 2.16 -5.42 -9.42
CA MET A 139 3.29 -6.34 -9.65
C MET A 139 2.96 -7.37 -10.73
N ALA A 140 1.77 -8.00 -10.69
CA ALA A 140 1.33 -8.92 -11.73
C ALA A 140 1.31 -8.26 -13.11
N MET A 141 0.69 -7.07 -13.23
CA MET A 141 0.64 -6.31 -14.48
C MET A 141 2.03 -6.01 -15.04
N ALA A 142 2.99 -5.65 -14.16
CA ALA A 142 4.38 -5.41 -14.53
C ALA A 142 5.06 -6.67 -15.07
N ARG A 143 4.84 -7.84 -14.42
CA ARG A 143 5.48 -9.12 -14.77
C ARG A 143 5.01 -9.63 -16.14
N PHE A 144 3.70 -9.81 -16.34
CA PHE A 144 3.19 -10.30 -17.62
C PHE A 144 3.18 -9.24 -18.74
N ASN A 145 3.26 -7.97 -18.42
CA ASN A 145 3.42 -6.82 -19.32
C ASN A 145 2.49 -6.83 -20.54
N ARG A 146 1.20 -7.07 -20.32
CA ARG A 146 0.11 -6.92 -21.31
C ARG A 146 -0.74 -5.72 -20.95
N PRO A 147 -1.42 -5.07 -21.92
CA PRO A 147 -2.28 -3.91 -21.63
C PRO A 147 -3.12 -4.11 -20.38
N SER A 148 -3.01 -3.21 -19.40
CA SER A 148 -3.64 -3.39 -18.09
C SER A 148 -3.92 -2.07 -17.40
N LEU A 149 -4.94 -2.06 -16.54
CA LEU A 149 -5.24 -0.96 -15.63
C LEU A 149 -5.88 -1.47 -14.34
N MET A 150 -5.84 -0.63 -13.30
CA MET A 150 -6.46 -0.89 -12.01
C MET A 150 -7.73 -0.05 -11.84
N VAL A 151 -8.77 -0.66 -11.28
CA VAL A 151 -9.95 0.03 -10.74
C VAL A 151 -9.98 -0.20 -9.24
N TYR A 152 -9.73 0.83 -8.46
CA TYR A 152 -9.74 0.71 -7.00
C TYR A 152 -11.16 0.53 -6.46
N GLY A 153 -11.34 -0.38 -5.50
CA GLY A 153 -12.64 -0.64 -4.87
C GLY A 153 -13.24 0.56 -4.11
N GLY A 154 -12.44 1.57 -3.82
CA GLY A 154 -12.87 2.81 -3.17
C GLY A 154 -12.71 2.81 -1.66
N THR A 155 -12.69 4.02 -1.08
CA THR A 155 -12.62 4.23 0.36
C THR A 155 -13.97 4.00 1.04
N ILE A 156 -13.95 3.53 2.30
CA ILE A 156 -15.15 3.43 3.14
C ILE A 156 -15.63 4.83 3.54
N ARG A 157 -16.93 4.99 3.74
CA ARG A 157 -17.50 6.18 4.38
C ARG A 157 -17.08 6.28 5.85
N ALA A 158 -17.03 7.51 6.37
CA ALA A 158 -16.78 7.71 7.80
C ALA A 158 -17.93 7.15 8.64
N GLY A 159 -17.60 6.44 9.73
CA GLY A 159 -18.55 6.10 10.76
C GLY A 159 -18.95 7.33 11.58
N CYS A 160 -20.05 7.25 12.32
CA CYS A 160 -20.55 8.36 13.14
C CYS A 160 -21.09 7.86 14.48
N LEU A 161 -20.73 8.58 15.56
CA LEU A 161 -21.36 8.44 16.88
C LEU A 161 -21.66 9.84 17.42
N GLY A 162 -22.93 10.27 17.36
CA GLY A 162 -23.30 11.67 17.51
C GLY A 162 -22.61 12.52 16.44
N ASP A 163 -21.97 13.60 16.84
CA ASP A 163 -21.23 14.50 15.95
C ASP A 163 -19.79 14.03 15.67
N LYS A 164 -19.34 12.93 16.32
CA LYS A 164 -17.97 12.43 16.18
C LYS A 164 -17.86 11.51 14.96
N LYS A 165 -17.02 11.89 13.99
CA LYS A 165 -16.62 11.01 12.88
C LYS A 165 -15.68 9.92 13.39
N LEU A 166 -15.95 8.69 12.96
CA LEU A 166 -15.20 7.49 13.33
C LEU A 166 -14.58 6.82 12.10
N ASP A 167 -13.56 6.00 12.35
CA ASP A 167 -12.93 5.10 11.39
C ASP A 167 -12.36 3.86 12.12
N ILE A 168 -11.69 2.98 11.39
CA ILE A 168 -11.08 1.77 11.98
C ILE A 168 -10.07 2.11 13.08
N VAL A 169 -9.31 3.20 12.95
CA VAL A 169 -8.32 3.62 13.95
C VAL A 169 -9.03 4.05 15.25
N SER A 170 -10.23 4.63 15.15
CA SER A 170 -11.05 4.94 16.33
C SER A 170 -11.38 3.69 17.14
N ALA A 171 -11.61 2.55 16.47
CA ALA A 171 -11.88 1.27 17.16
C ALA A 171 -10.63 0.72 17.90
N PHE A 172 -9.41 1.00 17.39
CA PHE A 172 -8.18 0.66 18.10
C PHE A 172 -7.88 1.61 19.26
N GLN A 173 -8.05 2.91 19.05
CA GLN A 173 -7.76 3.94 20.06
C GLN A 173 -8.68 3.83 21.28
N VAL A 174 -9.97 3.54 21.06
CA VAL A 174 -10.96 3.42 22.14
C VAL A 174 -10.64 2.27 23.10
N TYR A 175 -9.90 1.25 22.67
CA TYR A 175 -9.40 0.20 23.54
C TYR A 175 -8.38 0.75 24.55
N GLY A 176 -7.46 1.62 24.11
CA GLY A 176 -6.53 2.30 25.01
C GLY A 176 -7.23 3.20 26.04
N GLU A 177 -8.29 3.92 25.62
CA GLU A 177 -9.12 4.73 26.53
C GLU A 177 -9.83 3.86 27.59
N TYR A 178 -10.32 2.68 27.18
CA TYR A 178 -10.94 1.71 28.09
C TYR A 178 -9.96 1.15 29.13
N ILE A 179 -8.77 0.68 28.69
CA ILE A 179 -7.72 0.19 29.62
C ILE A 179 -7.30 1.29 30.60
N ALA A 180 -7.24 2.54 30.15
CA ALA A 180 -6.92 3.69 30.98
C ALA A 180 -8.06 4.08 31.95
N GLY A 181 -9.21 3.37 31.94
CA GLY A 181 -10.37 3.66 32.79
C GLY A 181 -11.09 4.97 32.47
N LYS A 182 -10.92 5.51 31.26
CA LYS A 182 -11.51 6.78 30.83
C LYS A 182 -12.95 6.63 30.33
N ILE A 183 -13.31 5.44 29.85
CA ILE A 183 -14.63 5.12 29.31
C ILE A 183 -15.10 3.75 29.78
N SER A 184 -16.41 3.51 29.73
CA SER A 184 -17.04 2.21 30.00
C SER A 184 -16.89 1.24 28.82
N ASP A 185 -17.17 -0.06 29.05
CA ASP A 185 -17.20 -1.04 27.94
C ASP A 185 -18.36 -0.77 26.97
N GLU A 186 -19.50 -0.25 27.45
CA GLU A 186 -20.62 0.13 26.60
C GLU A 186 -20.26 1.26 25.63
N GLU A 187 -19.55 2.29 26.11
CA GLU A 187 -19.05 3.38 25.26
C GLU A 187 -18.02 2.87 24.26
N ARG A 188 -17.09 2.00 24.67
CA ARG A 188 -16.14 1.32 23.78
C ARG A 188 -16.87 0.54 22.67
N GLN A 189 -17.85 -0.29 23.06
CA GLN A 189 -18.66 -1.08 22.12
C GLN A 189 -19.44 -0.21 21.13
N ALA A 190 -19.98 0.92 21.58
CA ALA A 190 -20.69 1.87 20.72
C ALA A 190 -19.78 2.42 19.62
N VAL A 191 -18.53 2.78 19.93
CA VAL A 191 -17.52 3.23 18.96
C VAL A 191 -17.18 2.11 18.00
N VAL A 192 -16.85 0.90 18.50
CA VAL A 192 -16.49 -0.26 17.66
C VAL A 192 -17.56 -0.56 16.61
N ARG A 193 -18.82 -0.63 17.02
CA ARG A 193 -19.96 -0.95 16.13
C ARG A 193 -20.23 0.10 15.05
N LYS A 194 -19.76 1.34 15.26
CA LYS A 194 -20.03 2.47 14.35
C LYS A 194 -18.82 2.89 13.52
N SER A 195 -17.65 2.28 13.75
CA SER A 195 -16.41 2.69 13.08
C SER A 195 -16.34 2.32 11.60
N CYS A 196 -16.96 1.20 11.18
CA CYS A 196 -16.95 0.70 9.81
C CYS A 196 -18.39 0.49 9.31
N PRO A 197 -19.02 1.50 8.68
CA PRO A 197 -20.46 1.47 8.40
C PRO A 197 -20.87 0.70 7.12
N GLY A 198 -19.92 0.22 6.31
CA GLY A 198 -20.23 -0.43 5.04
C GLY A 198 -19.01 -0.88 4.24
N PRO A 199 -19.12 -1.02 2.92
CA PRO A 199 -18.02 -1.44 2.06
C PRO A 199 -17.00 -0.33 1.82
N GLY A 200 -15.79 -0.75 1.51
CA GLY A 200 -14.67 0.11 1.14
C GLY A 200 -13.45 -0.07 2.03
N ALA A 201 -12.31 0.38 1.54
CA ALA A 201 -11.05 0.36 2.29
C ALA A 201 -11.02 1.46 3.35
N CYS A 202 -10.17 1.29 4.36
CA CYS A 202 -10.04 2.22 5.51
C CYS A 202 -10.01 3.69 5.08
N GLY A 203 -10.79 4.55 5.77
CA GLY A 203 -11.11 5.91 5.30
C GLY A 203 -9.98 6.94 5.38
N GLY A 204 -8.93 6.73 6.19
CA GLY A 204 -7.79 7.65 6.27
C GLY A 204 -6.76 7.46 5.14
N MET A 205 -5.72 8.30 5.13
CA MET A 205 -4.53 8.13 4.27
C MET A 205 -3.63 7.02 4.86
N TYR A 206 -4.24 5.86 5.09
CA TYR A 206 -3.60 4.63 5.49
C TYR A 206 -3.07 3.90 4.25
N THR A 207 -2.58 2.66 4.38
CA THR A 207 -1.85 2.02 3.28
C THR A 207 -2.70 1.84 2.01
N ALA A 208 -3.99 1.47 2.13
CA ALA A 208 -4.87 1.29 0.96
C ALA A 208 -5.01 2.58 0.13
N ASN A 209 -5.43 3.68 0.76
CA ASN A 209 -5.59 4.97 0.06
C ASN A 209 -4.25 5.57 -0.38
N THR A 210 -3.17 5.33 0.36
CA THR A 210 -1.82 5.72 -0.05
C THR A 210 -1.42 5.06 -1.36
N MET A 211 -1.58 3.73 -1.44
CA MET A 211 -1.22 2.99 -2.65
C MET A 211 -2.14 3.31 -3.81
N ALA A 212 -3.45 3.44 -3.58
CA ALA A 212 -4.40 3.86 -4.61
C ALA A 212 -4.01 5.23 -5.21
N SER A 213 -3.71 6.23 -4.37
CA SER A 213 -3.30 7.57 -4.81
C SER A 213 -1.95 7.56 -5.53
N ALA A 214 -0.98 6.77 -5.05
CA ALA A 214 0.31 6.59 -5.69
C ALA A 214 0.18 5.95 -7.09
N ILE A 215 -0.68 4.94 -7.22
CA ILE A 215 -0.95 4.23 -8.48
C ILE A 215 -1.69 5.13 -9.48
N GLU A 216 -2.60 5.99 -9.02
CA GLU A 216 -3.25 7.00 -9.87
C GLU A 216 -2.24 8.03 -10.38
N ALA A 217 -1.36 8.53 -9.50
CA ALA A 217 -0.27 9.43 -9.89
C ALA A 217 0.75 8.79 -10.83
N MET A 218 1.00 7.48 -10.68
CA MET A 218 1.82 6.67 -11.58
C MET A 218 1.18 6.50 -12.96
N GLY A 219 -0.14 6.66 -13.07
CA GLY A 219 -0.88 6.53 -14.32
C GLY A 219 -1.50 5.14 -14.56
N MET A 220 -1.51 4.21 -13.59
CA MET A 220 -2.03 2.85 -13.77
C MET A 220 -3.52 2.69 -13.46
N SER A 221 -4.21 3.77 -13.09
CA SER A 221 -5.67 3.81 -12.94
C SER A 221 -6.27 5.05 -13.62
N LEU A 222 -7.59 5.08 -13.75
CA LEU A 222 -8.29 6.24 -14.30
C LEU A 222 -8.30 7.39 -13.29
N PRO A 223 -8.39 8.65 -13.73
CA PRO A 223 -8.58 9.79 -12.83
C PRO A 223 -9.78 9.58 -11.89
N TYR A 224 -9.64 10.00 -10.65
CA TYR A 224 -10.57 9.82 -9.52
C TYR A 224 -10.66 8.40 -8.95
N SER A 225 -10.04 7.39 -9.55
CA SER A 225 -10.11 5.99 -9.07
C SER A 225 -9.80 5.88 -7.58
N SER A 226 -8.75 6.55 -7.12
CA SER A 226 -8.28 6.47 -5.74
C SER A 226 -9.13 7.25 -4.72
N SER A 227 -9.94 8.21 -5.16
CA SER A 227 -10.68 9.09 -4.25
C SER A 227 -12.19 8.87 -4.25
N ILE A 228 -12.79 8.28 -5.30
CA ILE A 228 -14.23 7.97 -5.31
C ILE A 228 -14.55 6.95 -4.21
N PRO A 229 -15.47 7.27 -3.26
CA PRO A 229 -15.91 6.32 -2.25
C PRO A 229 -16.54 5.05 -2.85
N ALA A 230 -16.43 3.92 -2.13
CA ALA A 230 -16.89 2.61 -2.60
C ALA A 230 -18.39 2.56 -2.95
N GLU A 231 -19.21 3.31 -2.22
CA GLU A 231 -20.67 3.36 -2.41
C GLU A 231 -21.13 4.54 -3.27
N ASP A 232 -20.22 5.37 -3.77
CA ASP A 232 -20.60 6.47 -4.64
C ASP A 232 -21.00 5.95 -6.03
N PRO A 233 -22.13 6.40 -6.63
CA PRO A 233 -22.54 5.99 -7.97
C PRO A 233 -21.48 6.22 -9.05
N LEU A 234 -20.60 7.20 -8.89
CA LEU A 234 -19.49 7.48 -9.81
C LEU A 234 -18.53 6.27 -9.92
N LYS A 235 -18.41 5.45 -8.88
CA LYS A 235 -17.57 4.23 -8.89
C LYS A 235 -18.05 3.24 -9.95
N LEU A 236 -19.36 3.05 -10.10
CA LEU A 236 -19.92 2.21 -11.17
C LEU A 236 -19.69 2.81 -12.56
N GLY A 237 -19.70 4.15 -12.67
CA GLY A 237 -19.35 4.85 -13.91
C GLY A 237 -17.90 4.60 -14.32
N GLU A 238 -16.96 4.70 -13.38
CA GLU A 238 -15.54 4.37 -13.58
C GLU A 238 -15.36 2.93 -14.03
N CYS A 239 -16.01 1.97 -13.34
CA CYS A 239 -15.94 0.55 -13.70
C CYS A 239 -16.35 0.31 -15.16
N PHE A 240 -17.44 0.93 -15.61
CA PHE A 240 -17.88 0.82 -17.01
C PHE A 240 -16.88 1.49 -17.98
N ALA A 241 -16.35 2.67 -17.63
CA ALA A 241 -15.40 3.39 -18.46
C ALA A 241 -14.06 2.64 -18.62
N ALA A 242 -13.70 1.78 -17.68
CA ALA A 242 -12.49 0.93 -17.74
C ALA A 242 -12.48 0.04 -19.00
N GLY A 243 -13.65 -0.39 -19.49
CA GLY A 243 -13.79 -1.16 -20.75
C GLY A 243 -13.29 -0.37 -21.98
N LYS A 244 -13.66 0.89 -22.09
CA LYS A 244 -13.16 1.76 -23.17
C LYS A 244 -11.66 2.05 -23.02
N ALA A 245 -11.20 2.25 -21.80
CA ALA A 245 -9.78 2.53 -21.53
C ALA A 245 -8.90 1.33 -21.92
N ILE A 246 -9.25 0.11 -21.50
CA ILE A 246 -8.47 -1.08 -21.85
C ILE A 246 -8.48 -1.35 -23.36
N ARG A 247 -9.59 -1.06 -24.05
CA ARG A 247 -9.66 -1.11 -25.52
C ARG A 247 -8.63 -0.17 -26.15
N THR A 248 -8.55 1.06 -25.66
CA THR A 248 -7.57 2.05 -26.13
C THR A 248 -6.13 1.57 -25.94
N LEU A 249 -5.83 0.95 -24.77
CA LEU A 249 -4.50 0.41 -24.50
C LEU A 249 -4.14 -0.74 -25.45
N LEU A 250 -5.10 -1.63 -25.73
CA LEU A 250 -4.93 -2.73 -26.70
C LEU A 250 -4.69 -2.20 -28.12
N GLU A 251 -5.48 -1.24 -28.58
CA GLU A 251 -5.36 -0.65 -29.93
C GLU A 251 -4.03 0.10 -30.13
N ARG A 252 -3.47 0.66 -29.07
CA ARG A 252 -2.19 1.39 -29.09
C ARG A 252 -1.00 0.55 -28.63
N ASP A 253 -1.21 -0.72 -28.28
CA ASP A 253 -0.23 -1.65 -27.69
C ASP A 253 0.52 -1.04 -26.48
N ILE A 254 -0.17 -0.23 -25.68
CA ILE A 254 0.38 0.39 -24.46
C ILE A 254 0.36 -0.63 -23.34
N LYS A 255 1.52 -0.90 -22.76
CA LYS A 255 1.73 -1.90 -21.72
C LYS A 255 2.09 -1.25 -20.38
N PRO A 256 1.95 -1.97 -19.27
CA PRO A 256 2.31 -1.46 -17.94
C PRO A 256 3.71 -0.86 -17.85
N ARG A 257 4.74 -1.48 -18.47
CA ARG A 257 6.11 -0.97 -18.42
C ARG A 257 6.32 0.30 -19.26
N ASP A 258 5.43 0.61 -20.21
CA ASP A 258 5.44 1.89 -20.93
C ASP A 258 4.92 3.05 -20.04
N ILE A 259 4.06 2.73 -19.06
CA ILE A 259 3.49 3.66 -18.09
C ILE A 259 4.38 3.77 -16.85
N MET A 260 4.79 2.64 -16.29
CA MET A 260 5.57 2.54 -15.05
C MET A 260 7.05 2.88 -15.26
N THR A 261 7.31 4.07 -15.77
CA THR A 261 8.67 4.60 -15.97
C THR A 261 9.26 5.14 -14.67
N ARG A 262 10.57 5.40 -14.62
CA ARG A 262 11.22 6.06 -13.48
C ARG A 262 10.51 7.35 -13.06
N LYS A 263 10.10 8.18 -14.01
CA LYS A 263 9.36 9.43 -13.75
C LYS A 263 7.97 9.18 -13.16
N ALA A 264 7.29 8.13 -13.59
CA ALA A 264 6.00 7.73 -13.04
C ALA A 264 6.12 7.27 -11.59
N PHE A 265 7.18 6.53 -11.22
CA PHE A 265 7.49 6.21 -9.83
C PHE A 265 7.81 7.46 -9.00
N GLU A 266 8.49 8.44 -9.59
CA GLU A 266 8.76 9.71 -8.93
C GLU A 266 7.47 10.47 -8.63
N ASN A 267 6.53 10.54 -9.59
CA ASN A 267 5.19 11.09 -9.36
C ASN A 267 4.45 10.37 -8.23
N ALA A 268 4.54 9.05 -8.17
CA ALA A 268 3.95 8.26 -7.09
C ALA A 268 4.55 8.63 -5.72
N MET A 269 5.89 8.70 -5.60
CA MET A 269 6.58 9.09 -4.36
C MET A 269 6.24 10.52 -3.94
N VAL A 270 6.18 11.48 -4.88
CA VAL A 270 5.77 12.87 -4.64
C VAL A 270 4.37 12.90 -4.04
N THR A 271 3.44 12.14 -4.59
CA THR A 271 2.06 12.07 -4.12
C THR A 271 1.99 11.48 -2.71
N VAL A 272 2.74 10.42 -2.42
CA VAL A 272 2.84 9.83 -1.07
C VAL A 272 3.34 10.88 -0.06
N MET A 273 4.39 11.64 -0.39
CA MET A 273 4.96 12.66 0.50
C MET A 273 3.99 13.82 0.72
N ALA A 274 3.37 14.32 -0.33
CA ALA A 274 2.43 15.44 -0.26
C ALA A 274 1.17 15.12 0.56
N LEU A 275 0.65 13.89 0.42
CA LEU A 275 -0.58 13.44 1.10
C LEU A 275 -0.35 12.89 2.53
N GLY A 276 0.88 12.70 2.96
CA GLY A 276 1.16 12.13 4.29
C GLY A 276 0.87 10.62 4.39
N GLY A 277 1.20 9.89 3.33
CA GLY A 277 0.87 8.48 3.19
C GLY A 277 1.61 7.53 4.14
N SER A 278 1.29 6.26 4.05
CA SER A 278 1.86 5.18 4.86
C SER A 278 3.33 4.91 4.51
N THR A 279 4.14 4.60 5.52
CA THR A 279 5.51 4.09 5.35
C THR A 279 5.58 2.78 4.55
N ASN A 280 4.50 2.00 4.55
CA ASN A 280 4.40 0.79 3.74
C ASN A 280 4.54 1.04 2.23
N ALA A 281 4.27 2.27 1.77
CA ALA A 281 4.50 2.65 0.37
C ALA A 281 5.96 2.48 -0.06
N VAL A 282 6.93 2.61 0.86
CA VAL A 282 8.35 2.38 0.56
C VAL A 282 8.56 0.93 0.10
N LEU A 283 8.09 -0.05 0.88
CA LEU A 283 8.16 -1.47 0.51
C LEU A 283 7.45 -1.76 -0.81
N HIS A 284 6.22 -1.24 -0.95
CA HIS A 284 5.37 -1.60 -2.07
C HIS A 284 5.83 -0.99 -3.39
N LEU A 285 6.26 0.28 -3.39
CA LEU A 285 6.77 0.92 -4.61
C LEU A 285 8.10 0.30 -5.06
N ILE A 286 8.98 -0.11 -4.13
CA ILE A 286 10.20 -0.84 -4.48
C ILE A 286 9.85 -2.19 -5.11
N ALA A 287 8.91 -2.95 -4.53
CA ALA A 287 8.49 -4.24 -5.07
C ALA A 287 7.86 -4.10 -6.47
N ILE A 288 7.02 -3.08 -6.68
CA ILE A 288 6.43 -2.78 -7.99
C ILE A 288 7.52 -2.39 -8.99
N ALA A 289 8.49 -1.56 -8.57
CA ALA A 289 9.59 -1.11 -9.43
C ALA A 289 10.46 -2.28 -9.88
N ARG A 290 10.77 -3.23 -8.99
CA ARG A 290 11.46 -4.48 -9.34
C ARG A 290 10.67 -5.30 -10.35
N ALA A 291 9.38 -5.53 -10.13
CA ALA A 291 8.51 -6.21 -11.10
C ALA A 291 8.45 -5.49 -12.46
N ALA A 292 8.56 -4.16 -12.47
CA ALA A 292 8.59 -3.33 -13.68
C ALA A 292 10.00 -3.18 -14.29
N GLU A 293 11.04 -3.76 -13.69
CA GLU A 293 12.46 -3.63 -14.09
C GLU A 293 12.97 -2.18 -14.04
N VAL A 294 12.44 -1.38 -13.09
CA VAL A 294 12.85 0.01 -12.87
C VAL A 294 13.72 0.10 -11.61
N PRO A 295 14.95 0.62 -11.69
CA PRO A 295 15.77 0.82 -10.51
C PRO A 295 15.14 1.81 -9.55
N LEU A 296 14.87 1.37 -8.32
CA LEU A 296 14.34 2.18 -7.22
C LEU A 296 14.89 1.66 -5.90
N THR A 297 15.38 2.56 -5.07
CA THR A 297 15.95 2.27 -3.76
C THR A 297 15.29 3.09 -2.66
N ILE A 298 15.54 2.74 -1.40
CA ILE A 298 15.02 3.53 -0.28
C ILE A 298 15.56 4.98 -0.28
N ASP A 299 16.77 5.21 -0.80
CA ASP A 299 17.40 6.54 -0.83
C ASP A 299 16.67 7.50 -1.79
N ASP A 300 15.98 6.97 -2.80
CA ASP A 300 15.13 7.76 -3.69
C ASP A 300 13.97 8.41 -2.92
N PHE A 301 13.41 7.70 -1.93
CA PHE A 301 12.38 8.24 -1.05
C PHE A 301 12.90 9.41 -0.21
N GLN A 302 14.12 9.32 0.31
CA GLN A 302 14.73 10.44 1.02
C GLN A 302 14.94 11.65 0.11
N THR A 303 15.42 11.42 -1.11
CA THR A 303 15.61 12.47 -2.11
C THR A 303 14.29 13.21 -2.42
N VAL A 304 13.21 12.48 -2.63
CA VAL A 304 11.89 13.06 -2.86
C VAL A 304 11.36 13.75 -1.59
N SER A 305 11.51 13.12 -0.42
CA SER A 305 11.06 13.68 0.86
C SER A 305 11.71 15.03 1.17
N ASN A 306 12.97 15.23 0.83
CA ASN A 306 13.70 16.47 1.11
C ASN A 306 13.12 17.69 0.35
N ARG A 307 12.45 17.48 -0.80
CA ARG A 307 11.97 18.55 -1.68
C ARG A 307 10.44 18.70 -1.74
N ILE A 308 9.69 17.73 -1.25
CA ILE A 308 8.23 17.73 -1.36
C ILE A 308 7.61 18.08 -0.01
N PRO A 309 6.83 19.16 0.09
CA PRO A 309 6.17 19.52 1.35
C PRO A 309 5.02 18.56 1.66
N PHE A 310 4.81 18.27 2.95
CA PHE A 310 3.63 17.58 3.45
C PHE A 310 2.49 18.60 3.60
N ILE A 311 1.40 18.44 2.82
CA ILE A 311 0.35 19.45 2.68
C ILE A 311 -1.06 18.97 3.06
N ALA A 312 -1.30 17.66 3.22
CA ALA A 312 -2.64 17.15 3.44
C ALA A 312 -2.97 16.93 4.92
N ASP A 313 -4.03 17.55 5.42
CA ASP A 313 -4.54 17.36 6.79
C ASP A 313 -5.45 16.12 6.87
N LEU A 314 -4.93 14.98 6.39
CA LEU A 314 -5.61 13.69 6.36
C LEU A 314 -5.19 12.81 7.55
N LYS A 315 -6.13 12.02 8.09
CA LYS A 315 -5.81 10.99 9.09
C LYS A 315 -4.77 10.00 8.56
N PRO A 316 -3.85 9.48 9.41
CA PRO A 316 -3.85 9.56 10.88
C PRO A 316 -3.22 10.84 11.43
N SER A 317 -2.43 11.58 10.67
CA SER A 317 -1.70 12.77 11.14
C SER A 317 -2.56 14.04 11.18
N GLY A 318 -3.70 14.03 10.49
CA GLY A 318 -4.66 15.12 10.37
C GLY A 318 -6.07 14.75 10.81
N LYS A 319 -7.04 15.55 10.36
CA LYS A 319 -8.44 15.50 10.81
C LYS A 319 -9.38 14.80 9.83
N TYR A 320 -9.10 14.92 8.54
CA TYR A 320 -10.02 14.55 7.46
C TYR A 320 -9.77 13.12 6.95
N VAL A 321 -10.74 12.56 6.26
CA VAL A 321 -10.67 11.25 5.60
C VAL A 321 -10.72 11.39 4.08
N MET A 322 -10.48 10.31 3.34
CA MET A 322 -10.45 10.33 1.88
C MET A 322 -11.80 10.72 1.25
N GLU A 323 -12.91 10.35 1.88
CA GLU A 323 -14.24 10.81 1.46
C GLU A 323 -14.33 12.34 1.46
N ASP A 324 -13.78 13.02 2.49
CA ASP A 324 -13.73 14.48 2.55
C ASP A 324 -12.87 15.06 1.40
N LEU A 325 -11.74 14.42 1.06
CA LEU A 325 -10.90 14.82 -0.06
C LEU A 325 -11.62 14.69 -1.39
N HIS A 326 -12.40 13.61 -1.59
CA HIS A 326 -13.20 13.43 -2.80
C HIS A 326 -14.11 14.64 -3.06
N TYR A 327 -14.82 15.10 -2.04
CA TYR A 327 -15.76 16.21 -2.16
C TYR A 327 -15.13 17.60 -2.39
N VAL A 328 -13.81 17.74 -2.21
CA VAL A 328 -13.10 19.00 -2.49
C VAL A 328 -12.28 18.97 -3.79
N GLY A 329 -12.46 17.92 -4.60
CA GLY A 329 -11.83 17.77 -5.91
C GLY A 329 -11.10 16.46 -6.14
N GLY A 330 -10.95 15.65 -5.09
CA GLY A 330 -10.33 14.32 -5.15
C GLY A 330 -8.82 14.34 -5.44
N THR A 331 -8.27 13.18 -5.65
CA THR A 331 -6.85 13.02 -6.00
C THR A 331 -6.45 13.76 -7.26
N PRO A 332 -7.25 13.78 -8.37
CA PRO A 332 -6.88 14.53 -9.56
C PRO A 332 -6.69 16.02 -9.33
N ALA A 333 -7.49 16.64 -8.46
CA ALA A 333 -7.33 18.05 -8.13
C ALA A 333 -6.02 18.32 -7.35
N VAL A 334 -5.60 17.39 -6.50
CA VAL A 334 -4.29 17.45 -5.83
C VAL A 334 -3.17 17.27 -6.85
N LEU A 335 -3.28 16.29 -7.74
CA LEU A 335 -2.27 16.07 -8.79
C LEU A 335 -2.16 17.28 -9.72
N LYS A 336 -3.28 17.89 -10.11
CA LYS A 336 -3.31 19.12 -10.89
C LYS A 336 -2.57 20.25 -10.16
N TYR A 337 -2.88 20.47 -8.88
CA TYR A 337 -2.21 21.45 -8.05
C TYR A 337 -0.69 21.23 -7.96
N LEU A 338 -0.26 19.98 -7.70
CA LEU A 338 1.17 19.64 -7.64
C LEU A 338 1.86 19.82 -9.00
N LEU A 339 1.16 19.51 -10.10
CA LEU A 339 1.67 19.71 -11.47
C LEU A 339 1.85 21.20 -11.78
N GLU A 340 0.88 22.04 -11.43
CA GLU A 340 0.95 23.52 -11.59
C GLU A 340 2.08 24.13 -10.77
N LYS A 341 2.46 23.51 -9.65
CA LYS A 341 3.62 23.90 -8.83
C LYS A 341 4.96 23.34 -9.33
N GLY A 342 4.95 22.59 -10.44
CA GLY A 342 6.17 21.98 -11.02
C GLY A 342 6.74 20.82 -10.21
N LEU A 343 5.93 20.20 -9.36
CA LEU A 343 6.35 19.10 -8.48
C LEU A 343 6.13 17.71 -9.08
N LEU A 344 5.33 17.61 -10.18
CA LEU A 344 5.07 16.36 -10.91
C LEU A 344 5.55 16.48 -12.36
N ASP A 345 5.90 15.35 -12.97
CA ASP A 345 6.15 15.24 -14.41
C ASP A 345 4.85 14.91 -15.15
N GLY A 346 4.28 15.92 -15.83
CA GLY A 346 3.04 15.79 -16.58
C GLY A 346 3.18 15.00 -17.89
N SER A 347 4.40 14.70 -18.35
CA SER A 347 4.63 13.98 -19.61
C SER A 347 4.45 12.46 -19.48
N CYS A 348 4.30 11.92 -18.26
CA CYS A 348 4.11 10.49 -18.02
C CYS A 348 2.83 9.98 -18.67
N LEU A 349 2.95 8.89 -19.43
CA LEU A 349 1.83 8.18 -20.05
C LEU A 349 0.95 7.53 -18.97
N THR A 350 -0.35 7.40 -19.24
CA THR A 350 -1.31 6.81 -18.32
C THR A 350 -2.20 5.76 -18.97
N ALA A 351 -2.97 5.05 -18.14
CA ALA A 351 -3.94 4.03 -18.56
C ALA A 351 -5.10 4.57 -19.41
N THR A 352 -5.24 5.88 -19.56
CA THR A 352 -6.19 6.48 -20.54
C THR A 352 -5.62 6.54 -21.96
N GLY A 353 -4.33 6.22 -22.15
CA GLY A 353 -3.60 6.45 -23.38
C GLY A 353 -3.17 7.91 -23.58
N LYS A 354 -3.43 8.79 -22.63
CA LYS A 354 -2.99 10.19 -22.60
C LYS A 354 -1.91 10.38 -21.55
N THR A 355 -1.21 11.51 -21.61
CA THR A 355 -0.29 11.92 -20.56
C THR A 355 -1.04 12.39 -19.31
N LEU A 356 -0.33 12.41 -18.17
CA LEU A 356 -0.88 12.94 -16.91
C LEU A 356 -1.36 14.40 -17.09
N ALA A 357 -0.58 15.25 -17.72
CA ALA A 357 -0.96 16.64 -17.97
C ALA A 357 -2.23 16.76 -18.83
N GLU A 358 -2.36 15.95 -19.90
CA GLU A 358 -3.57 15.93 -20.75
C GLU A 358 -4.81 15.49 -19.98
N ASN A 359 -4.68 14.52 -19.07
CA ASN A 359 -5.79 14.07 -18.24
C ASN A 359 -6.25 15.14 -17.25
N LEU A 360 -5.31 15.92 -16.68
CA LEU A 360 -5.60 16.88 -15.62
C LEU A 360 -6.04 18.25 -16.16
N LYS A 361 -5.77 18.55 -17.45
CA LYS A 361 -5.96 19.88 -18.05
C LYS A 361 -7.37 20.42 -17.83
N ASP A 362 -8.37 19.64 -18.16
CA ASP A 362 -9.78 20.06 -18.18
C ASP A 362 -10.54 19.68 -16.91
N LEU A 363 -9.87 19.05 -15.93
CA LEU A 363 -10.48 18.72 -14.64
C LEU A 363 -10.52 19.94 -13.72
N GLU A 364 -11.53 19.96 -12.84
CA GLU A 364 -11.61 20.99 -11.80
C GLU A 364 -10.43 20.88 -10.83
N GLY A 365 -9.96 22.03 -10.34
CA GLY A 365 -8.97 22.10 -9.28
C GLY A 365 -9.58 21.89 -7.89
N LEU A 366 -8.77 22.09 -6.86
CA LEU A 366 -9.22 22.07 -5.46
C LEU A 366 -10.29 23.15 -5.23
N LYS A 367 -11.40 22.79 -4.57
CA LYS A 367 -12.48 23.74 -4.26
C LYS A 367 -11.98 24.93 -3.44
N ALA A 368 -12.42 26.12 -3.78
CA ALA A 368 -12.08 27.33 -3.05
C ALA A 368 -12.53 27.25 -1.58
N GLY A 369 -11.68 27.69 -0.65
CA GLY A 369 -11.96 27.68 0.79
C GLY A 369 -11.88 26.30 1.46
N GLN A 370 -11.51 25.23 0.75
CA GLN A 370 -11.24 23.93 1.36
C GLN A 370 -10.06 24.03 2.36
N LYS A 371 -10.02 23.15 3.36
CA LYS A 371 -9.02 23.18 4.45
C LYS A 371 -8.20 21.88 4.54
N ILE A 372 -8.42 20.95 3.63
CA ILE A 372 -7.80 19.60 3.66
C ILE A 372 -6.39 19.66 3.11
N ILE A 373 -6.23 20.33 1.97
CA ILE A 373 -4.93 20.50 1.30
C ILE A 373 -4.43 21.92 1.55
N GLN A 374 -3.31 22.03 2.26
CA GLN A 374 -2.61 23.28 2.49
C GLN A 374 -1.85 23.71 1.24
N THR A 375 -1.46 24.98 1.15
CA THR A 375 -0.63 25.43 0.04
C THR A 375 0.84 25.01 0.23
N VAL A 376 1.58 24.86 -0.86
CA VAL A 376 3.01 24.54 -0.81
C VAL A 376 3.84 25.64 -0.18
N GLU A 377 3.32 26.88 -0.16
CA GLU A 377 3.93 28.04 0.50
C GLU A 377 3.69 28.06 2.02
N ASN A 378 2.62 27.39 2.47
CA ASN A 378 2.29 27.26 3.91
C ASN A 378 1.91 25.82 4.23
N PRO A 379 2.85 24.86 4.11
CA PRO A 379 2.60 23.44 4.31
C PRO A 379 2.46 23.07 5.79
N ILE A 380 1.98 21.87 6.07
CA ILE A 380 2.02 21.27 7.42
C ILE A 380 3.46 21.05 7.85
N LYS A 381 4.31 20.59 6.91
CA LYS A 381 5.76 20.45 7.08
C LYS A 381 6.45 20.80 5.76
N PRO A 382 7.57 21.54 5.77
CA PRO A 382 8.24 21.97 4.53
C PRO A 382 8.90 20.83 3.74
N THR A 383 9.06 19.66 4.36
CA THR A 383 9.57 18.43 3.73
C THR A 383 8.57 17.29 3.90
N GLY A 384 8.79 16.19 3.23
CA GLY A 384 8.00 14.97 3.39
C GLY A 384 8.02 14.44 4.83
N HIS A 385 7.05 13.62 5.15
CA HIS A 385 6.87 13.02 6.48
C HIS A 385 7.59 11.68 6.63
N ILE A 386 8.08 11.07 5.54
CA ILE A 386 8.89 9.86 5.56
C ILE A 386 10.37 10.25 5.55
N SER A 387 11.14 9.70 6.48
CA SER A 387 12.59 9.86 6.56
C SER A 387 13.26 8.50 6.53
N ILE A 388 14.31 8.36 5.74
CA ILE A 388 15.17 7.18 5.71
C ILE A 388 16.33 7.41 6.66
N LEU A 389 16.42 6.58 7.70
CA LEU A 389 17.44 6.69 8.73
C LEU A 389 18.53 5.63 8.51
N ARG A 390 19.79 6.01 8.65
CA ARG A 390 20.94 5.11 8.58
C ARG A 390 21.85 5.29 9.78
N GLY A 391 22.58 4.25 10.16
CA GLY A 391 23.52 4.29 11.25
C GLY A 391 24.00 2.91 11.63
N ASN A 392 24.71 2.79 12.76
CA ASN A 392 25.20 1.50 13.21
C ASN A 392 24.06 0.53 13.62
N LEU A 393 22.85 1.05 13.84
CA LEU A 393 21.66 0.27 14.16
C LEU A 393 20.89 -0.17 12.92
N ALA A 394 20.95 0.60 11.84
CA ALA A 394 20.30 0.31 10.56
C ALA A 394 21.24 0.63 9.38
N PRO A 395 22.30 -0.16 9.16
CA PRO A 395 23.27 0.12 8.10
C PRO A 395 22.67 0.03 6.69
N GLU A 396 21.62 -0.79 6.49
CA GLU A 396 20.89 -0.90 5.22
C GLU A 396 19.65 0.01 5.19
N GLY A 397 19.35 0.70 6.28
CA GLY A 397 18.31 1.70 6.42
C GLY A 397 17.15 1.31 7.32
N ALA A 398 16.39 2.32 7.71
CA ALA A 398 15.13 2.21 8.41
C ALA A 398 14.18 3.29 7.91
N VAL A 399 12.88 3.10 8.05
CA VAL A 399 11.85 4.03 7.59
C VAL A 399 11.14 4.64 8.78
N ALA A 400 11.27 5.96 8.94
CA ALA A 400 10.62 6.72 10.00
C ALA A 400 9.47 7.55 9.46
N LYS A 401 8.41 7.67 10.26
CA LYS A 401 7.30 8.61 10.02
C LYS A 401 7.46 9.79 10.95
N ILE A 402 7.92 10.90 10.43
CA ILE A 402 8.23 12.13 11.18
C ILE A 402 7.38 13.29 10.66
N THR A 403 6.29 13.58 11.34
CA THR A 403 5.37 14.66 10.94
C THR A 403 5.79 16.04 11.49
N GLY A 404 6.75 16.05 12.42
CA GLY A 404 7.25 17.25 13.09
C GLY A 404 6.52 17.58 14.40
N LYS A 405 5.40 16.94 14.66
CA LYS A 405 4.64 17.11 15.92
C LYS A 405 5.31 16.44 17.13
N GLU A 406 6.08 15.39 16.85
CA GLU A 406 6.79 14.54 17.81
C GLU A 406 8.20 15.04 18.15
N GLY A 407 8.67 16.07 17.44
CA GLY A 407 10.06 16.49 17.42
C GLY A 407 10.87 15.79 16.32
N LEU A 408 12.14 16.15 16.20
CA LEU A 408 13.04 15.62 15.16
C LEU A 408 14.15 14.74 15.72
N LYS A 409 14.31 14.70 17.04
CA LYS A 409 15.36 13.93 17.72
C LYS A 409 14.83 13.29 18.99
N PHE A 410 15.19 12.01 19.19
CA PHE A 410 14.91 11.26 20.40
C PHE A 410 16.16 10.54 20.88
N VAL A 411 16.43 10.60 22.18
CA VAL A 411 17.58 9.90 22.82
C VAL A 411 17.07 9.27 24.11
N GLY A 412 17.28 7.97 24.27
CA GLY A 412 16.83 7.28 25.47
C GLY A 412 17.42 5.87 25.63
N PRO A 413 17.20 5.26 26.81
CA PRO A 413 17.59 3.88 27.05
C PRO A 413 16.69 2.92 26.27
N ALA A 414 17.26 1.88 25.69
CA ALA A 414 16.54 0.82 25.02
C ALA A 414 15.75 -0.04 26.00
N LYS A 415 14.55 -0.44 25.60
CA LYS A 415 13.73 -1.48 26.20
C LYS A 415 13.36 -2.49 25.10
N CYS A 416 14.00 -3.65 25.13
CA CYS A 416 13.92 -4.66 24.07
C CYS A 416 12.88 -5.72 24.37
N TYR A 417 12.01 -5.98 23.40
CA TYR A 417 10.97 -7.01 23.44
C TYR A 417 11.04 -7.84 22.16
N ASP A 418 11.01 -9.17 22.30
CA ASP A 418 11.15 -10.10 21.17
C ASP A 418 9.81 -10.48 20.52
N SER A 419 8.74 -9.76 20.86
CA SER A 419 7.44 -9.79 20.19
C SER A 419 6.56 -8.60 20.59
N GLU A 420 5.49 -8.37 19.83
CA GLU A 420 4.43 -7.40 20.13
C GLU A 420 3.77 -7.68 21.48
N GLU A 421 3.45 -8.95 21.77
CA GLU A 421 2.76 -9.38 22.99
C GLU A 421 3.60 -9.11 24.25
N LEU A 422 4.92 -9.37 24.17
CA LEU A 422 5.83 -9.09 25.29
C LEU A 422 5.90 -7.60 25.59
N MET A 423 5.90 -6.76 24.57
CA MET A 423 5.87 -5.31 24.73
C MET A 423 4.56 -4.84 25.36
N LEU A 424 3.41 -5.35 24.90
CA LEU A 424 2.11 -4.99 25.45
C LEU A 424 1.98 -5.40 26.92
N ALA A 425 2.42 -6.61 27.27
CA ALA A 425 2.47 -7.08 28.65
C ALA A 425 3.37 -6.20 29.55
N ALA A 426 4.49 -5.71 29.02
CA ALA A 426 5.35 -4.77 29.75
C ALA A 426 4.71 -3.40 29.95
N LEU A 427 3.95 -2.92 28.97
CA LEU A 427 3.20 -1.66 29.08
C LEU A 427 2.11 -1.75 30.17
N GLU A 428 1.34 -2.84 30.20
CA GLU A 428 0.34 -3.12 31.23
C GLU A 428 0.95 -3.16 32.63
N GLN A 429 2.17 -3.72 32.75
CA GLN A 429 2.94 -3.76 34.00
C GLN A 429 3.63 -2.45 34.33
N LYS A 430 3.42 -1.38 33.55
CA LYS A 430 4.04 -0.05 33.71
C LYS A 430 5.59 -0.07 33.72
N LYS A 431 6.18 -1.02 32.99
CA LYS A 431 7.64 -1.14 32.85
C LYS A 431 8.21 -0.21 31.78
N ILE A 432 7.36 0.32 30.90
CA ILE A 432 7.70 1.32 29.90
C ILE A 432 7.39 2.69 30.49
N VAL A 433 8.39 3.57 30.52
CA VAL A 433 8.32 4.88 31.15
C VAL A 433 8.77 5.98 30.18
N LYS A 434 8.46 7.22 30.54
CA LYS A 434 8.90 8.40 29.77
C LYS A 434 10.41 8.38 29.52
N GLY A 435 10.82 8.62 28.29
CA GLY A 435 12.20 8.67 27.82
C GLY A 435 12.72 7.35 27.26
N ASP A 436 11.97 6.25 27.38
CA ASP A 436 12.39 4.95 26.82
C ASP A 436 12.33 4.92 25.29
N VAL A 437 13.27 4.20 24.70
CA VAL A 437 13.22 3.74 23.30
C VAL A 437 12.81 2.28 23.31
N VAL A 438 11.55 2.02 22.99
CA VAL A 438 10.98 0.67 22.91
C VAL A 438 11.39 0.02 21.59
N ILE A 439 11.98 -1.16 21.66
CA ILE A 439 12.44 -1.94 20.51
C ILE A 439 11.69 -3.26 20.45
N ILE A 440 10.88 -3.46 19.40
CA ILE A 440 10.20 -4.73 19.13
C ILE A 440 10.99 -5.45 18.03
N ARG A 441 11.48 -6.65 18.32
CA ARG A 441 12.41 -7.42 17.47
C ARG A 441 11.79 -8.72 16.98
N TYR A 442 12.42 -9.32 15.94
CA TYR A 442 11.98 -10.57 15.32
C TYR A 442 10.57 -10.47 14.71
N GLU A 443 10.24 -9.27 14.24
CA GLU A 443 9.03 -8.98 13.46
C GLU A 443 9.37 -8.56 12.01
N GLY A 444 10.63 -8.76 11.60
CA GLY A 444 11.11 -8.54 10.24
C GLY A 444 10.63 -9.63 9.25
N PRO A 445 11.03 -9.54 7.97
CA PRO A 445 10.54 -10.42 6.90
C PRO A 445 10.66 -11.91 7.19
N LYS A 446 11.75 -12.34 7.84
CA LYS A 446 12.03 -13.75 8.18
C LYS A 446 11.70 -14.08 9.63
N GLY A 447 12.03 -13.20 10.56
CA GLY A 447 11.84 -13.41 11.99
C GLY A 447 10.38 -13.38 12.41
N GLY A 448 9.64 -12.37 11.93
CA GLY A 448 8.18 -12.35 11.93
C GLY A 448 7.70 -12.63 10.51
N PRO A 449 7.52 -13.90 10.09
CA PRO A 449 7.30 -14.20 8.69
C PRO A 449 6.10 -13.42 8.14
N GLY A 450 6.29 -12.73 6.99
CA GLY A 450 5.31 -11.79 6.47
C GLY A 450 5.40 -10.39 7.09
N MET A 451 6.38 -10.11 7.95
CA MET A 451 6.62 -8.79 8.52
C MET A 451 5.34 -8.18 9.11
N PRO A 452 4.77 -8.78 10.19
CA PRO A 452 3.47 -8.38 10.74
C PRO A 452 3.37 -6.88 10.95
N GLU A 453 2.24 -6.31 10.55
CA GLU A 453 1.97 -4.89 10.71
C GLU A 453 1.37 -4.61 12.08
N MET A 454 1.98 -3.73 12.86
CA MET A 454 1.59 -3.44 14.23
C MET A 454 0.87 -2.08 14.34
N LEU A 455 -0.31 -2.07 14.95
CA LEU A 455 -1.05 -0.86 15.31
C LEU A 455 -1.31 -0.82 16.84
N THR A 456 -1.52 -1.96 17.46
CA THR A 456 -1.83 -2.06 18.89
C THR A 456 -0.75 -1.42 19.78
N PRO A 457 0.56 -1.66 19.58
CA PRO A 457 1.62 -1.03 20.38
C PRO A 457 1.56 0.50 20.35
N THR A 458 1.43 1.08 19.15
CA THR A 458 1.38 2.55 19.00
C THR A 458 0.12 3.12 19.63
N SER A 459 -1.03 2.47 19.45
CA SER A 459 -2.31 2.88 20.04
C SER A 459 -2.30 2.74 21.56
N ALA A 460 -1.73 1.67 22.11
CA ALA A 460 -1.62 1.43 23.54
C ALA A 460 -0.70 2.46 24.24
N ILE A 461 0.44 2.78 23.64
CA ILE A 461 1.34 3.85 24.14
C ILE A 461 0.63 5.21 24.14
N MET A 462 -0.11 5.52 23.08
CA MET A 462 -0.93 6.75 23.01
C MET A 462 -2.00 6.76 24.10
N GLY A 463 -2.74 5.65 24.28
CA GLY A 463 -3.75 5.49 25.32
C GLY A 463 -3.19 5.64 26.73
N ALA A 464 -1.98 5.14 26.98
CA ALA A 464 -1.26 5.30 28.24
C ALA A 464 -0.76 6.73 28.49
N GLY A 465 -0.87 7.65 27.51
CA GLY A 465 -0.40 9.04 27.62
C GLY A 465 1.11 9.21 27.40
N LEU A 466 1.77 8.22 26.84
CA LEU A 466 3.23 8.20 26.59
C LEU A 466 3.61 8.53 25.15
N GLY A 467 2.65 8.86 24.30
CA GLY A 467 2.85 8.98 22.85
C GLY A 467 3.87 10.04 22.38
N SER A 468 4.10 11.10 23.18
CA SER A 468 5.15 12.10 22.92
C SER A 468 6.45 11.83 23.67
N ASP A 469 6.43 10.89 24.60
CA ASP A 469 7.49 10.69 25.59
C ASP A 469 8.29 9.38 25.39
N VAL A 470 7.85 8.54 24.45
CA VAL A 470 8.45 7.24 24.13
C VAL A 470 8.63 7.13 22.63
N ALA A 471 9.79 6.64 22.18
CA ALA A 471 9.99 6.26 20.79
C ALA A 471 9.80 4.75 20.60
N LEU A 472 9.21 4.34 19.47
CA LEU A 472 9.09 2.93 19.07
C LEU A 472 9.97 2.63 17.86
N MET A 473 10.64 1.48 17.90
CA MET A 473 11.45 0.98 16.82
C MET A 473 11.23 -0.52 16.60
N THR A 474 11.28 -0.98 15.34
CA THR A 474 11.11 -2.39 15.00
C THR A 474 11.80 -2.74 13.68
N ASP A 475 12.21 -4.00 13.53
CA ASP A 475 12.57 -4.59 12.24
C ASP A 475 11.33 -5.02 11.43
N GLY A 476 10.15 -5.02 12.07
CA GLY A 476 8.85 -5.19 11.45
C GLY A 476 8.28 -3.88 10.87
N ARG A 477 6.95 -3.77 10.87
CA ARG A 477 6.21 -2.61 10.33
C ARG A 477 5.23 -2.06 11.35
N PHE A 478 5.01 -0.75 11.26
CA PHE A 478 3.87 -0.13 11.90
C PHE A 478 2.78 0.17 10.87
N SER A 479 1.52 0.07 11.30
CA SER A 479 0.36 0.38 10.46
C SER A 479 0.40 1.81 9.94
N GLY A 480 -0.17 2.04 8.75
CA GLY A 480 -0.39 3.37 8.21
C GLY A 480 -1.22 4.28 9.13
N GLY A 481 -2.02 3.69 10.04
CA GLY A 481 -2.75 4.39 11.09
C GLY A 481 -1.94 4.81 12.32
N SER A 482 -0.68 4.38 12.42
CA SER A 482 0.20 4.70 13.54
C SER A 482 0.69 6.15 13.51
N HIS A 483 0.89 6.72 14.70
CA HIS A 483 1.46 8.06 14.91
C HIS A 483 2.30 8.09 16.20
N GLY A 484 3.15 9.10 16.35
CA GLY A 484 4.17 9.18 17.38
C GLY A 484 5.58 9.10 16.77
N PHE A 485 6.63 9.02 17.60
CA PHE A 485 8.01 8.89 17.16
C PHE A 485 8.31 7.43 16.78
N ILE A 486 8.11 7.08 15.49
CA ILE A 486 8.00 5.71 15.03
C ILE A 486 9.04 5.42 13.94
N VAL A 487 9.83 4.35 14.14
CA VAL A 487 10.83 3.85 13.17
C VAL A 487 10.59 2.37 12.92
N GLY A 488 10.23 2.02 11.68
CA GLY A 488 10.07 0.63 11.24
C GLY A 488 11.08 0.24 10.17
N HIS A 489 10.95 -0.99 9.67
CA HIS A 489 11.77 -1.53 8.58
C HIS A 489 13.28 -1.46 8.88
N VAL A 490 13.68 -1.61 10.14
CA VAL A 490 15.10 -1.57 10.51
C VAL A 490 15.81 -2.75 9.85
N THR A 491 16.80 -2.44 9.00
CA THR A 491 17.49 -3.43 8.17
C THR A 491 19.00 -3.33 8.36
N PRO A 492 19.71 -4.47 8.58
CA PRO A 492 19.21 -5.86 8.61
C PRO A 492 18.31 -6.19 9.81
N GLU A 493 17.33 -7.11 9.60
CA GLU A 493 16.42 -7.56 10.66
C GLU A 493 17.12 -8.34 11.78
N ALA A 494 16.47 -8.52 12.92
CA ALA A 494 17.02 -9.26 14.07
C ALA A 494 17.30 -10.73 13.73
N GLN A 495 16.43 -11.39 12.98
CA GLN A 495 16.68 -12.73 12.46
C GLN A 495 17.88 -12.69 11.49
N GLY A 496 18.88 -13.52 11.73
CA GLY A 496 20.17 -13.43 11.05
C GLY A 496 21.18 -12.51 11.77
N GLY A 497 20.80 -11.98 12.93
CA GLY A 497 21.67 -11.19 13.81
C GLY A 497 22.01 -9.82 13.24
N GLY A 498 21.05 -9.10 12.67
CA GLY A 498 21.18 -7.67 12.39
C GLY A 498 21.48 -6.87 13.66
N PRO A 499 21.99 -5.65 13.58
CA PRO A 499 22.38 -4.85 14.76
C PRO A 499 21.27 -4.69 15.80
N ILE A 500 20.01 -4.63 15.38
CA ILE A 500 18.84 -4.51 16.27
C ILE A 500 18.74 -5.71 17.24
N ALA A 501 19.16 -6.92 16.83
CA ALA A 501 19.21 -8.11 17.70
C ALA A 501 20.25 -8.00 18.81
N LEU A 502 21.26 -7.14 18.63
CA LEU A 502 22.41 -7.02 19.53
C LEU A 502 22.20 -5.96 20.60
N VAL A 503 21.15 -5.15 20.50
CA VAL A 503 20.79 -4.13 21.50
C VAL A 503 20.35 -4.81 22.79
N LYS A 504 20.77 -4.27 23.93
CA LYS A 504 20.37 -4.72 25.26
C LYS A 504 19.61 -3.62 25.99
N ASP A 505 18.79 -4.01 26.95
CA ASP A 505 18.11 -3.06 27.84
C ASP A 505 19.14 -2.12 28.50
N GLY A 506 18.83 -0.82 28.46
CA GLY A 506 19.67 0.23 28.98
C GLY A 506 20.73 0.78 28.00
N ASP A 507 20.98 0.14 26.85
CA ASP A 507 21.83 0.75 25.81
C ASP A 507 21.18 2.07 25.34
N THR A 508 21.97 3.13 25.23
CA THR A 508 21.46 4.42 24.75
C THR A 508 21.27 4.39 23.24
N VAL A 509 20.04 4.66 22.78
CA VAL A 509 19.70 4.78 21.36
C VAL A 509 19.45 6.25 21.02
N THR A 510 19.97 6.69 19.88
CA THR A 510 19.76 8.02 19.31
C THR A 510 19.05 7.89 17.97
N ILE A 511 17.92 8.56 17.83
CA ILE A 511 17.17 8.71 16.59
C ILE A 511 17.19 10.21 16.25
N ASP A 512 17.79 10.59 15.13
CA ASP A 512 18.01 11.97 14.70
C ASP A 512 17.52 12.14 13.25
N ALA A 513 16.28 12.61 13.10
CA ALA A 513 15.65 12.80 11.79
C ALA A 513 16.20 14.03 11.03
N GLU A 514 16.84 14.98 11.71
CA GLU A 514 17.51 16.12 11.04
C GLU A 514 18.75 15.64 10.26
N LYS A 515 19.45 14.66 10.85
CA LYS A 515 20.68 14.08 10.27
C LYS A 515 20.43 12.78 9.53
N ASN A 516 19.19 12.30 9.48
CA ASN A 516 18.82 10.99 8.94
C ASN A 516 19.63 9.84 9.58
N ARG A 517 19.79 9.87 10.92
CA ARG A 517 20.63 8.94 11.67
C ARG A 517 19.85 8.15 12.71
N ILE A 518 20.27 6.87 12.86
CA ILE A 518 19.82 6.00 13.95
C ILE A 518 20.99 5.16 14.44
N ASP A 519 21.37 5.39 15.69
CA ASP A 519 22.57 4.79 16.28
C ASP A 519 22.31 4.25 17.69
N VAL A 520 23.00 3.19 18.05
CA VAL A 520 23.18 2.74 19.44
C VAL A 520 24.56 3.14 19.94
N ASN A 521 24.62 3.70 21.13
CA ASN A 521 25.89 4.13 21.76
C ASN A 521 26.58 2.93 22.40
N VAL A 522 27.03 2.00 21.56
CA VAL A 522 27.82 0.80 21.94
C VAL A 522 29.04 0.76 21.03
N SER A 523 30.21 0.47 21.59
CA SER A 523 31.43 0.40 20.78
C SER A 523 31.38 -0.70 19.72
N ALA A 524 32.09 -0.51 18.62
CA ALA A 524 32.17 -1.49 17.54
C ALA A 524 32.68 -2.86 18.05
N ASP A 525 33.66 -2.87 18.95
CA ASP A 525 34.22 -4.10 19.54
C ASP A 525 33.17 -4.85 20.39
N GLU A 526 32.37 -4.11 21.16
CA GLU A 526 31.29 -4.71 21.95
C GLU A 526 30.16 -5.25 21.02
N LEU A 527 29.78 -4.53 19.97
CA LEU A 527 28.85 -5.03 18.99
C LEU A 527 29.38 -6.29 18.28
N ALA A 528 30.66 -6.32 17.93
CA ALA A 528 31.30 -7.50 17.34
C ALA A 528 31.29 -8.69 18.31
N ARG A 529 31.57 -8.45 19.60
CA ARG A 529 31.51 -9.47 20.65
C ARG A 529 30.08 -10.02 20.82
N ARG A 530 29.08 -9.13 20.86
CA ARG A 530 27.66 -9.53 20.93
C ARG A 530 27.25 -10.34 19.70
N LYS A 531 27.70 -9.94 18.51
CA LYS A 531 27.44 -10.67 17.25
C LYS A 531 28.05 -12.07 17.26
N ALA A 532 29.29 -12.20 17.74
CA ALA A 532 29.96 -13.50 17.85
C ALA A 532 29.25 -14.48 18.82
N ALA A 533 28.58 -13.95 19.84
CA ALA A 533 27.82 -14.72 20.81
C ALA A 533 26.35 -14.97 20.38
N TYR A 534 25.88 -14.28 19.34
CA TYR A 534 24.49 -14.35 18.87
C TYR A 534 24.19 -15.73 18.26
N LYS A 535 22.99 -16.21 18.53
CA LYS A 535 22.41 -17.41 17.90
C LYS A 535 21.01 -17.08 17.42
N ASP A 536 20.74 -17.42 16.16
CA ASP A 536 19.41 -17.25 15.60
C ASP A 536 18.37 -18.07 16.38
N PRO A 537 17.24 -17.44 16.76
CA PRO A 537 16.09 -18.19 17.21
C PRO A 537 15.53 -19.03 16.04
N PRO A 538 14.83 -20.14 16.34
CA PRO A 538 14.17 -20.92 15.29
C PRO A 538 13.12 -20.08 14.57
N TYR A 539 12.93 -20.34 13.28
CA TYR A 539 11.85 -19.70 12.51
C TYR A 539 10.48 -20.03 13.10
N LYS A 540 9.61 -19.03 13.13
CA LYS A 540 8.20 -19.18 13.59
C LYS A 540 7.37 -20.10 12.69
N ALA A 541 7.84 -20.44 11.48
CA ALA A 541 7.19 -21.39 10.58
C ALA A 541 8.21 -22.35 9.97
N THR A 542 7.86 -23.65 9.88
CA THR A 542 8.73 -24.72 9.35
C THR A 542 8.17 -25.40 8.11
N ARG A 543 6.95 -25.03 7.68
CA ARG A 543 6.25 -25.59 6.51
C ARG A 543 5.16 -24.61 6.02
N GLY A 544 4.59 -24.90 4.88
CA GLY A 544 3.48 -24.14 4.31
C GLY A 544 3.93 -22.83 3.67
N THR A 545 2.98 -21.91 3.49
CA THR A 545 3.18 -20.68 2.73
C THR A 545 4.13 -19.71 3.45
N LEU A 546 4.04 -19.60 4.79
CA LEU A 546 4.96 -18.78 5.58
C LEU A 546 6.40 -19.27 5.48
N TYR A 547 6.63 -20.59 5.48
CA TYR A 547 7.98 -21.13 5.32
C TYR A 547 8.55 -20.88 3.92
N LYS A 548 7.71 -21.01 2.87
CA LYS A 548 8.11 -20.63 1.50
C LYS A 548 8.53 -19.16 1.45
N TYR A 549 7.76 -18.30 2.11
CA TYR A 549 8.08 -16.87 2.20
C TYR A 549 9.43 -16.64 2.88
N ILE A 550 9.67 -17.20 4.07
CA ILE A 550 10.95 -17.08 4.79
C ILE A 550 12.14 -17.47 3.91
N LYS A 551 11.99 -18.51 3.07
CA LYS A 551 13.07 -19.00 2.21
C LYS A 551 13.41 -18.08 1.05
N ASN A 552 12.44 -17.35 0.54
CA ASN A 552 12.59 -16.57 -0.69
C ASN A 552 12.66 -15.06 -0.43
N VAL A 553 12.10 -14.57 0.69
CA VAL A 553 11.96 -13.12 0.90
C VAL A 553 13.30 -12.41 1.02
N LYS A 554 13.40 -11.29 0.30
CA LYS A 554 14.48 -10.31 0.40
C LYS A 554 14.28 -9.38 1.60
N SER A 555 15.26 -8.55 1.90
CA SER A 555 15.20 -7.58 2.99
C SER A 555 14.08 -6.53 2.80
N ALA A 556 13.76 -5.83 3.89
CA ALA A 556 12.78 -4.74 3.84
C ALA A 556 13.26 -3.58 2.95
N SER A 557 14.57 -3.28 2.93
CA SER A 557 15.15 -2.26 2.04
C SER A 557 15.09 -2.65 0.56
N GLU A 558 14.86 -3.92 0.26
CA GLU A 558 14.64 -4.46 -1.10
C GLU A 558 13.17 -4.73 -1.43
N GLY A 559 12.23 -4.24 -0.60
CA GLY A 559 10.79 -4.35 -0.85
C GLY A 559 10.16 -5.68 -0.45
N CYS A 560 10.87 -6.57 0.26
CA CYS A 560 10.38 -7.89 0.68
C CYS A 560 9.84 -8.72 -0.50
N VAL A 561 10.49 -8.68 -1.66
CA VAL A 561 10.10 -9.49 -2.84
C VAL A 561 10.49 -10.96 -2.65
N THR A 562 9.83 -11.88 -3.36
CA THR A 562 10.00 -13.33 -3.19
C THR A 562 10.37 -14.07 -4.48
N ASP A 563 10.53 -13.36 -5.58
CA ASP A 563 10.73 -13.89 -6.93
C ASP A 563 12.12 -13.60 -7.53
N GLU A 564 13.10 -13.26 -6.68
CA GLU A 564 14.50 -13.00 -7.08
C GLU A 564 15.52 -13.84 -6.29
#